data_2514fbb89f62d61460b576e5de299455
#
_entry.id   2514fbb89f62d61460b576e5de299455
#
_cell.length_a   1.000
_cell.length_b   1.000
_cell.length_c   1.000
_cell.angle_alpha   90.00
_cell.angle_beta   90.00
_cell.angle_gamma   90.00
#
_symmetry.space_group_name_H-M   'P 1'
#
loop_
_entity.id
_entity.type
_entity.pdbx_description
1 polymer ?
#
loop_
_entity_poly.entity_id
_entity_poly.type
_entity_poly.pdbx_seq_one_letter_code
_entity_poly.pdbx_strand_id
1 'polypeptide(L)'
;ARSILDAVESQDVVTFTGSAVTGRMLKSHPRIINEAVPFNMEADSLNSCVLGEDAVPGTPEFDIFIKEVRKEMTVKCGQKCTAIRRIIVPEKLIEDVQIAIGQQLDKVTIGDPRLKEVSMGAMVSKDQVQEVKERVVELTKTAKMVHGNLDEVSVIGANSKDGAFLAPVLLRED
;
A
#
# COMPACT_ATOMS: atom_id res chain seq x y z
N ALA A 1 -22.14 -3.16 -7.37
CA ALA A 1 -21.74 -4.58 -7.29
C ALA A 1 -22.86 -5.50 -6.81
N ARG A 2 -23.63 -5.14 -5.78
CA ARG A 2 -24.73 -5.99 -5.28
C ARG A 2 -25.77 -6.29 -6.36
N SER A 3 -26.18 -5.31 -7.14
CA SER A 3 -27.20 -5.46 -8.20
C SER A 3 -26.82 -6.48 -9.29
N ILE A 4 -25.53 -6.66 -9.56
CA ILE A 4 -25.06 -7.70 -10.50
C ILE A 4 -25.26 -9.08 -9.90
N LEU A 5 -25.03 -9.23 -8.59
CA LEU A 5 -25.18 -10.52 -7.91
C LEU A 5 -26.64 -11.00 -7.86
N ASP A 6 -27.62 -10.09 -7.98
CA ASP A 6 -29.04 -10.47 -8.05
C ASP A 6 -29.38 -11.22 -9.36
N ALA A 7 -28.54 -11.08 -10.38
CA ALA A 7 -28.76 -11.64 -11.72
C ALA A 7 -27.93 -12.90 -12.04
N VAL A 8 -27.01 -13.32 -11.13
CA VAL A 8 -26.18 -14.51 -11.39
C VAL A 8 -26.97 -15.79 -11.22
N GLU A 9 -26.60 -16.81 -12.00
CA GLU A 9 -27.21 -18.15 -12.02
C GLU A 9 -26.16 -19.23 -11.75
N SER A 10 -26.59 -20.47 -11.54
CA SER A 10 -25.72 -21.60 -11.18
C SER A 10 -24.59 -21.90 -12.20
N GLN A 11 -24.76 -21.48 -13.44
CA GLN A 11 -23.76 -21.63 -14.52
C GLN A 11 -22.69 -20.52 -14.53
N ASP A 12 -22.90 -19.44 -13.77
CA ASP A 12 -21.99 -18.31 -13.73
C ASP A 12 -20.85 -18.55 -12.73
N VAL A 13 -19.79 -17.78 -12.89
CA VAL A 13 -18.65 -17.73 -11.95
C VAL A 13 -18.41 -16.29 -11.55
N VAL A 14 -18.37 -16.04 -10.26
CA VAL A 14 -18.01 -14.72 -9.73
C VAL A 14 -16.55 -14.72 -9.29
N THR A 15 -15.77 -13.79 -9.80
CA THR A 15 -14.40 -13.55 -9.34
C THR A 15 -14.31 -12.14 -8.74
N PHE A 16 -13.81 -12.06 -7.53
CA PHE A 16 -13.65 -10.80 -6.79
C PHE A 16 -12.19 -10.59 -6.39
N THR A 17 -11.70 -9.38 -6.62
CA THR A 17 -10.40 -8.91 -6.11
C THR A 17 -10.62 -7.64 -5.29
N GLY A 18 -10.16 -7.62 -4.04
CA GLY A 18 -10.31 -6.45 -3.15
C GLY A 18 -10.10 -6.81 -1.68
N SER A 19 -10.78 -6.08 -0.77
CA SER A 19 -10.67 -6.37 0.66
C SER A 19 -11.40 -7.65 1.06
N ALA A 20 -10.85 -8.40 2.03
CA ALA A 20 -11.50 -9.60 2.56
C ALA A 20 -12.88 -9.30 3.17
N VAL A 21 -13.06 -8.10 3.75
CA VAL A 21 -14.37 -7.68 4.29
C VAL A 21 -15.40 -7.62 3.17
N THR A 22 -15.08 -6.92 2.08
CA THR A 22 -15.98 -6.82 0.92
C THR A 22 -16.18 -8.18 0.25
N GLY A 23 -15.12 -8.97 0.09
CA GLY A 23 -15.21 -10.31 -0.50
C GLY A 23 -16.14 -11.23 0.28
N ARG A 24 -16.01 -11.27 1.61
CA ARG A 24 -16.93 -12.04 2.47
C ARG A 24 -18.38 -11.57 2.36
N MET A 25 -18.60 -10.25 2.34
CA MET A 25 -19.93 -9.68 2.17
C MET A 25 -20.57 -10.08 0.83
N LEU A 26 -19.80 -10.06 -0.26
CA LEU A 26 -20.28 -10.46 -1.58
C LEU A 26 -20.51 -11.98 -1.65
N LYS A 27 -19.59 -12.77 -1.11
CA LYS A 27 -19.70 -14.24 -1.08
C LYS A 27 -20.91 -14.73 -0.27
N SER A 28 -21.32 -13.98 0.75
CA SER A 28 -22.51 -14.30 1.55
C SER A 28 -23.81 -13.79 0.93
N HIS A 29 -23.81 -13.29 -0.31
CA HIS A 29 -25.01 -12.86 -0.99
C HIS A 29 -25.99 -14.04 -1.17
N PRO A 30 -27.30 -13.89 -0.86
CA PRO A 30 -28.26 -14.99 -0.91
C PRO A 30 -28.29 -15.70 -2.27
N ARG A 31 -28.17 -14.97 -3.36
CA ARG A 31 -28.16 -15.54 -4.71
C ARG A 31 -26.94 -16.46 -4.94
N ILE A 32 -25.75 -16.03 -4.50
CA ILE A 32 -24.52 -16.85 -4.57
C ILE A 32 -24.72 -18.18 -3.83
N ILE A 33 -25.32 -18.13 -2.66
CA ILE A 33 -25.54 -19.31 -1.82
C ILE A 33 -26.63 -20.21 -2.41
N ASN A 34 -27.77 -19.64 -2.76
CA ASN A 34 -28.95 -20.43 -3.18
C ASN A 34 -28.76 -21.08 -4.56
N GLU A 35 -28.08 -20.40 -5.47
CA GLU A 35 -27.76 -20.92 -6.80
C GLU A 35 -26.43 -21.69 -6.85
N ALA A 36 -25.75 -21.86 -5.69
CA ALA A 36 -24.45 -22.51 -5.59
C ALA A 36 -23.41 -21.96 -6.60
N VAL A 37 -23.39 -20.63 -6.81
CA VAL A 37 -22.52 -19.97 -7.78
C VAL A 37 -21.06 -20.07 -7.31
N PRO A 38 -20.14 -20.60 -8.12
CA PRO A 38 -18.72 -20.60 -7.80
C PRO A 38 -18.19 -19.18 -7.55
N PHE A 39 -17.55 -18.97 -6.39
CA PHE A 39 -17.04 -17.67 -5.98
C PHE A 39 -15.53 -17.76 -5.69
N ASN A 40 -14.71 -17.18 -6.58
CA ASN A 40 -13.29 -17.02 -6.36
C ASN A 40 -12.98 -15.69 -5.69
N MET A 41 -12.19 -15.69 -4.62
CA MET A 41 -11.86 -14.50 -3.85
C MET A 41 -10.35 -14.35 -3.72
N GLU A 42 -9.81 -13.32 -4.37
CA GLU A 42 -8.46 -12.82 -4.19
C GLU A 42 -8.51 -11.59 -3.29
N ALA A 43 -8.17 -11.77 -2.01
CA ALA A 43 -8.39 -10.74 -1.03
C ALA A 43 -7.20 -10.51 -0.13
N ASP A 44 -6.93 -9.22 0.09
CA ASP A 44 -5.84 -8.68 0.88
C ASP A 44 -4.46 -9.17 0.41
N SER A 45 -3.41 -8.51 0.84
CA SER A 45 -2.04 -8.95 0.61
C SER A 45 -1.10 -8.33 1.64
N LEU A 46 -0.07 -9.06 2.02
CA LEU A 46 0.95 -8.62 2.95
C LEU A 46 2.33 -9.06 2.45
N ASN A 47 2.73 -8.51 1.30
CA ASN A 47 3.98 -8.88 0.66
C ASN A 47 5.18 -8.41 1.48
N SER A 48 6.17 -9.27 1.56
CA SER A 48 7.43 -9.02 2.24
C SER A 48 8.58 -8.98 1.26
N CYS A 49 9.60 -8.19 1.56
CA CYS A 49 10.90 -8.21 0.90
C CYS A 49 11.97 -8.46 1.95
N VAL A 50 12.91 -9.34 1.65
CA VAL A 50 13.97 -9.75 2.58
C VAL A 50 15.31 -9.29 2.03
N LEU A 51 16.11 -8.62 2.85
CA LEU A 51 17.48 -8.24 2.51
C LEU A 51 18.44 -9.34 3.00
N GLY A 52 19.35 -9.78 2.14
CA GLY A 52 20.41 -10.72 2.51
C GLY A 52 21.47 -10.07 3.39
N GLU A 53 22.17 -10.86 4.21
CA GLU A 53 23.20 -10.35 5.12
C GLU A 53 24.44 -9.79 4.42
N ASP A 54 24.67 -10.20 3.20
CA ASP A 54 25.76 -9.78 2.31
C ASP A 54 25.43 -8.54 1.46
N ALA A 55 24.16 -8.17 1.39
CA ALA A 55 23.68 -6.98 0.68
C ALA A 55 23.92 -5.71 1.54
N VAL A 56 25.16 -5.32 1.68
CA VAL A 56 25.59 -4.16 2.47
C VAL A 56 25.62 -2.87 1.63
N PRO A 57 25.60 -1.67 2.25
CA PRO A 57 25.72 -0.41 1.54
C PRO A 57 26.90 -0.38 0.53
N GLY A 58 26.60 0.04 -0.69
CA GLY A 58 27.56 0.07 -1.80
C GLY A 58 27.56 -1.17 -2.68
N THR A 59 26.76 -2.19 -2.35
CA THR A 59 26.54 -3.35 -3.24
C THR A 59 25.33 -3.10 -4.16
N PRO A 60 25.33 -3.65 -5.39
CA PRO A 60 24.19 -3.54 -6.31
C PRO A 60 22.90 -4.11 -5.72
N GLU A 61 22.97 -5.14 -4.89
CA GLU A 61 21.86 -5.79 -4.23
C GLU A 61 21.20 -4.86 -3.19
N PHE A 62 22.01 -4.13 -2.41
CA PHE A 62 21.51 -3.11 -1.49
C PHE A 62 20.80 -1.99 -2.27
N ASP A 63 21.43 -1.47 -3.30
CA ASP A 63 20.89 -0.37 -4.09
C ASP A 63 19.56 -0.74 -4.78
N ILE A 64 19.45 -1.95 -5.33
CA ILE A 64 18.21 -2.41 -5.95
C ILE A 64 17.10 -2.65 -4.90
N PHE A 65 17.45 -3.15 -3.71
CA PHE A 65 16.51 -3.32 -2.61
C PHE A 65 15.89 -1.97 -2.22
N ILE A 66 16.72 -0.96 -1.95
CA ILE A 66 16.26 0.39 -1.59
C ILE A 66 15.38 1.00 -2.69
N LYS A 67 15.81 0.86 -3.95
CA LYS A 67 15.08 1.38 -5.12
C LYS A 67 13.71 0.73 -5.27
N GLU A 68 13.63 -0.59 -5.20
CA GLU A 68 12.36 -1.31 -5.38
C GLU A 68 11.41 -1.10 -4.19
N VAL A 69 11.92 -1.07 -2.95
CA VAL A 69 11.10 -0.72 -1.78
C VAL A 69 10.48 0.68 -1.96
N ARG A 70 11.29 1.69 -2.26
CA ARG A 70 10.77 3.06 -2.51
C ARG A 70 9.74 3.07 -3.63
N LYS A 71 9.99 2.39 -4.74
CA LYS A 71 9.07 2.29 -5.88
C LYS A 71 7.74 1.66 -5.47
N GLU A 72 7.77 0.56 -4.74
CA GLU A 72 6.58 -0.14 -4.28
C GLU A 72 5.75 0.67 -3.26
N MET A 73 6.41 1.51 -2.46
CA MET A 73 5.72 2.46 -1.56
C MET A 73 5.01 3.59 -2.30
N THR A 74 5.53 4.03 -3.46
CA THR A 74 5.10 5.28 -4.10
C THR A 74 4.28 5.10 -5.37
N VAL A 75 4.52 4.03 -6.15
CA VAL A 75 3.74 3.75 -7.36
C VAL A 75 2.28 3.49 -6.99
N LYS A 76 1.35 4.26 -7.59
CA LYS A 76 -0.09 4.25 -7.25
C LYS A 76 -0.34 4.47 -5.75
N CYS A 77 0.52 5.22 -5.07
CA CYS A 77 0.47 5.43 -3.62
C CYS A 77 0.49 4.12 -2.82
N GLY A 78 1.24 3.11 -3.29
CA GLY A 78 1.24 1.77 -2.70
C GLY A 78 -0.07 0.98 -2.84
N GLN A 79 -1.06 1.47 -3.58
CA GLN A 79 -2.38 0.84 -3.75
C GLN A 79 -2.33 -0.25 -4.84
N LYS A 80 -1.47 -1.25 -4.64
CA LYS A 80 -1.32 -2.43 -5.49
C LYS A 80 -1.38 -3.69 -4.64
N CYS A 81 -1.91 -4.79 -5.19
CA CYS A 81 -1.88 -6.09 -4.53
C CYS A 81 -0.45 -6.60 -4.32
N THR A 82 0.49 -6.22 -5.19
CA THR A 82 1.89 -6.62 -5.15
C THR A 82 2.80 -5.68 -4.36
N ALA A 83 2.28 -4.55 -3.82
CA ALA A 83 3.10 -3.60 -3.08
C ALA A 83 3.78 -4.26 -1.87
N ILE A 84 5.07 -3.97 -1.69
CA ILE A 84 5.81 -4.40 -0.51
C ILE A 84 5.23 -3.66 0.71
N ARG A 85 4.79 -4.42 1.72
CA ARG A 85 4.23 -3.90 2.97
C ARG A 85 5.19 -4.07 4.14
N ARG A 86 6.04 -5.09 4.08
CA ARG A 86 7.05 -5.39 5.10
C ARG A 86 8.40 -5.60 4.45
N ILE A 87 9.42 -5.04 5.07
CA ILE A 87 10.81 -5.32 4.75
C ILE A 87 11.45 -6.00 5.96
N ILE A 88 12.15 -7.09 5.72
CA ILE A 88 12.85 -7.87 6.73
C ILE A 88 14.33 -7.67 6.48
N VAL A 89 15.01 -7.09 7.44
CA VAL A 89 16.38 -6.61 7.31
C VAL A 89 17.22 -7.20 8.45
N PRO A 90 18.45 -7.67 8.20
CA PRO A 90 19.37 -8.04 9.26
C PRO A 90 19.60 -6.89 10.24
N GLU A 91 19.62 -7.18 11.55
CA GLU A 91 19.75 -6.18 12.61
C GLU A 91 20.91 -5.19 12.35
N LYS A 92 22.06 -5.71 11.93
CA LYS A 92 23.25 -4.91 11.61
C LYS A 92 23.08 -3.91 10.46
N LEU A 93 22.04 -4.05 9.62
CA LEU A 93 21.77 -3.19 8.45
C LEU A 93 20.55 -2.29 8.63
N ILE A 94 19.85 -2.39 9.75
CA ILE A 94 18.59 -1.64 9.97
C ILE A 94 18.79 -0.13 9.82
N GLU A 95 19.84 0.43 10.44
CA GLU A 95 20.11 1.88 10.38
C GLU A 95 20.45 2.32 8.95
N ASP A 96 21.29 1.57 8.24
CA ASP A 96 21.67 1.90 6.86
C ASP A 96 20.45 1.87 5.92
N VAL A 97 19.59 0.86 6.06
CA VAL A 97 18.35 0.73 5.28
C VAL A 97 17.38 1.85 5.60
N GLN A 98 17.18 2.15 6.89
CA GLN A 98 16.30 3.23 7.33
C GLN A 98 16.73 4.58 6.75
N ILE A 99 18.03 4.90 6.84
CA ILE A 99 18.60 6.13 6.30
C ILE A 99 18.44 6.17 4.77
N ALA A 100 18.80 5.08 4.09
CA ALA A 100 18.76 5.03 2.63
C ALA A 100 17.33 5.14 2.08
N ILE A 101 16.35 4.45 2.68
CA ILE A 101 14.94 4.57 2.29
C ILE A 101 14.43 5.98 2.58
N GLY A 102 14.71 6.54 3.77
CA GLY A 102 14.32 7.90 4.12
C GLY A 102 14.79 8.92 3.10
N GLN A 103 16.08 8.89 2.73
CA GLN A 103 16.64 9.75 1.70
C GLN A 103 15.99 9.60 0.32
N GLN A 104 15.50 8.42 -0.03
CA GLN A 104 14.75 8.21 -1.27
C GLN A 104 13.30 8.70 -1.17
N LEU A 105 12.69 8.61 -0.02
CA LEU A 105 11.34 9.12 0.23
C LEU A 105 11.31 10.65 0.27
N ASP A 106 12.36 11.31 0.75
CA ASP A 106 12.52 12.78 0.70
C ASP A 106 12.48 13.35 -0.72
N LYS A 107 12.84 12.54 -1.72
CA LYS A 107 12.80 12.92 -3.13
C LYS A 107 11.44 12.73 -3.79
N VAL A 108 10.46 12.21 -3.06
CA VAL A 108 9.12 11.95 -3.59
C VAL A 108 8.34 13.26 -3.66
N THR A 109 7.98 13.66 -4.86
CA THR A 109 7.12 14.82 -5.12
C THR A 109 5.67 14.36 -5.25
N ILE A 110 4.79 14.96 -4.45
CA ILE A 110 3.37 14.58 -4.39
C ILE A 110 2.52 15.68 -5.03
N GLY A 111 1.52 15.31 -5.83
CA GLY A 111 0.67 16.32 -6.44
C GLY A 111 -0.14 15.84 -7.64
N ASP A 112 -0.38 16.77 -8.57
CA ASP A 112 -1.09 16.48 -9.82
C ASP A 112 -0.22 15.60 -10.73
N PRO A 113 -0.63 14.34 -11.01
CA PRO A 113 0.19 13.40 -11.79
C PRO A 113 0.34 13.79 -13.27
N ARG A 114 -0.33 14.86 -13.73
CA ARG A 114 -0.13 15.42 -15.07
C ARG A 114 1.15 16.25 -15.18
N LEU A 115 1.71 16.66 -14.05
CA LEU A 115 2.96 17.43 -13.98
C LEU A 115 4.15 16.47 -13.99
N LYS A 116 5.16 16.78 -14.81
CA LYS A 116 6.36 15.91 -14.99
C LYS A 116 7.20 15.76 -13.72
N GLU A 117 7.20 16.78 -12.88
CA GLU A 117 7.92 16.81 -11.60
C GLU A 117 7.21 16.01 -10.49
N VAL A 118 5.96 15.60 -10.68
CA VAL A 118 5.21 14.83 -9.69
C VAL A 118 5.46 13.34 -9.89
N SER A 119 5.93 12.68 -8.85
CA SER A 119 6.24 11.25 -8.85
C SER A 119 5.17 10.39 -8.15
N MET A 120 4.30 10.99 -7.33
CA MET A 120 3.22 10.31 -6.63
C MET A 120 1.95 11.16 -6.63
N GLY A 121 0.84 10.60 -7.07
CA GLY A 121 -0.47 11.26 -7.10
C GLY A 121 -1.25 11.10 -5.78
N ALA A 122 -2.59 11.28 -5.88
CA ALA A 122 -3.50 11.07 -4.77
C ALA A 122 -3.86 9.59 -4.59
N MET A 123 -4.28 9.22 -3.39
CA MET A 123 -4.96 7.96 -3.11
C MET A 123 -6.37 7.96 -3.73
N VAL A 124 -7.02 6.80 -3.75
CA VAL A 124 -8.33 6.62 -4.41
C VAL A 124 -9.46 7.45 -3.76
N SER A 125 -9.38 7.69 -2.45
CA SER A 125 -10.37 8.50 -1.72
C SER A 125 -9.83 9.04 -0.40
N LYS A 126 -10.50 10.04 0.17
CA LYS A 126 -10.20 10.56 1.52
C LYS A 126 -10.49 9.52 2.60
N ASP A 127 -11.49 8.67 2.40
CA ASP A 127 -11.79 7.57 3.33
C ASP A 127 -10.60 6.61 3.42
N GLN A 128 -9.95 6.32 2.29
CA GLN A 128 -8.73 5.49 2.29
C GLN A 128 -7.55 6.19 2.97
N VAL A 129 -7.39 7.50 2.81
CA VAL A 129 -6.39 8.27 3.57
C VAL A 129 -6.64 8.14 5.07
N GLN A 130 -7.89 8.30 5.49
CA GLN A 130 -8.26 8.21 6.90
C GLN A 130 -8.01 6.79 7.45
N GLU A 131 -8.42 5.76 6.72
CA GLU A 131 -8.18 4.36 7.09
C GLU A 131 -6.69 4.07 7.25
N VAL A 132 -5.84 4.52 6.31
CA VAL A 132 -4.38 4.34 6.40
C VAL A 132 -3.82 5.04 7.64
N LYS A 133 -4.24 6.28 7.91
CA LYS A 133 -3.82 7.00 9.13
C LYS A 133 -4.16 6.23 10.39
N GLU A 134 -5.37 5.71 10.50
CA GLU A 134 -5.82 4.91 11.64
C GLU A 134 -4.98 3.63 11.80
N ARG A 135 -4.66 2.94 10.69
CA ARG A 135 -3.79 1.75 10.73
C ARG A 135 -2.36 2.08 11.11
N VAL A 136 -1.81 3.21 10.64
CA VAL A 136 -0.48 3.65 11.07
C VAL A 136 -0.48 3.96 12.58
N VAL A 137 -1.48 4.67 13.08
CA VAL A 137 -1.61 4.93 14.53
C VAL A 137 -1.72 3.62 15.33
N GLU A 138 -2.44 2.62 14.81
CA GLU A 138 -2.48 1.29 15.46
C GLU A 138 -1.11 0.63 15.49
N LEU A 139 -0.38 0.66 14.38
CA LEU A 139 0.97 0.07 14.28
C LEU A 139 1.98 0.80 15.16
N THR A 140 1.83 2.10 15.42
CA THR A 140 2.74 2.84 16.30
C THR A 140 2.63 2.45 17.79
N LYS A 141 1.72 1.55 18.15
CA LYS A 141 1.71 0.95 19.48
C LYS A 141 2.87 -0.04 19.69
N THR A 142 3.38 -0.65 18.63
CA THR A 142 4.49 -1.61 18.66
C THR A 142 5.70 -1.17 17.83
N ALA A 143 5.49 -0.29 16.86
CA ALA A 143 6.52 0.19 15.94
C ALA A 143 6.74 1.70 16.09
N LYS A 144 7.94 2.17 15.78
CA LYS A 144 8.28 3.59 15.75
C LYS A 144 8.16 4.14 14.33
N MET A 145 7.47 5.25 14.14
CA MET A 145 7.53 5.98 12.87
C MET A 145 8.90 6.66 12.74
N VAL A 146 9.68 6.24 11.74
CA VAL A 146 11.05 6.72 11.51
C VAL A 146 11.18 7.65 10.31
N HIS A 147 10.13 7.70 9.47
CA HIS A 147 10.05 8.65 8.35
C HIS A 147 8.59 8.94 8.01
N GLY A 148 8.34 10.18 7.55
CA GLY A 148 7.03 10.63 7.08
C GLY A 148 6.23 11.41 8.13
N ASN A 149 5.07 11.90 7.70
CA ASN A 149 4.13 12.67 8.51
C ASN A 149 2.70 12.33 8.07
N LEU A 150 1.80 12.14 9.04
CA LEU A 150 0.40 11.81 8.76
C LEU A 150 -0.48 13.06 8.59
N ASP A 151 -0.05 14.21 9.12
CA ASP A 151 -0.90 15.39 9.18
C ASP A 151 -0.58 16.42 8.10
N GLU A 152 0.67 16.43 7.64
CA GLU A 152 1.15 17.41 6.68
C GLU A 152 1.62 16.71 5.39
N VAL A 153 1.17 17.23 4.25
CA VAL A 153 1.64 16.83 2.93
C VAL A 153 1.83 18.06 2.06
N SER A 154 3.02 18.22 1.50
CA SER A 154 3.29 19.24 0.49
C SER A 154 2.83 18.74 -0.87
N VAL A 155 1.97 19.51 -1.55
CA VAL A 155 1.34 19.09 -2.80
C VAL A 155 1.65 20.08 -3.91
N ILE A 156 2.08 19.60 -5.08
CA ILE A 156 2.41 20.39 -6.26
C ILE A 156 1.25 20.34 -7.24
N GLY A 157 0.79 21.51 -7.70
CA GLY A 157 -0.22 21.63 -8.76
C GLY A 157 -1.64 21.19 -8.38
N ALA A 158 -1.90 20.97 -7.09
CA ALA A 158 -3.22 20.60 -6.58
C ALA A 158 -3.47 21.18 -5.19
N ASN A 159 -4.72 21.14 -4.74
CA ASN A 159 -5.09 21.57 -3.39
C ASN A 159 -5.07 20.35 -2.45
N SER A 160 -4.20 20.39 -1.43
CA SER A 160 -4.09 19.31 -0.44
C SER A 160 -5.38 19.05 0.35
N LYS A 161 -6.25 20.07 0.51
CA LYS A 161 -7.51 19.95 1.24
C LYS A 161 -8.61 19.26 0.41
N ASP A 162 -8.54 19.37 -0.89
CA ASP A 162 -9.56 18.82 -1.81
C ASP A 162 -9.20 17.40 -2.26
N GLY A 163 -7.92 17.11 -2.42
CA GLY A 163 -7.41 15.82 -2.84
C GLY A 163 -7.18 14.82 -1.69
N ALA A 164 -7.08 13.55 -2.04
CA ALA A 164 -6.78 12.46 -1.10
C ALA A 164 -5.26 12.21 -1.04
N PHE A 165 -4.49 13.21 -0.61
CA PHE A 165 -3.04 13.12 -0.55
C PHE A 165 -2.55 12.64 0.81
N LEU A 166 -1.54 11.79 0.82
CA LEU A 166 -0.83 11.32 2.00
C LEU A 166 0.64 11.09 1.65
N ALA A 167 1.54 11.56 2.49
CA ALA A 167 2.96 11.30 2.34
C ALA A 167 3.26 9.82 2.68
N PRO A 168 4.26 9.20 2.02
CA PRO A 168 4.70 7.86 2.40
C PRO A 168 5.29 7.88 3.82
N VAL A 169 5.01 6.84 4.59
CA VAL A 169 5.52 6.68 5.95
C VAL A 169 6.32 5.38 6.07
N LEU A 170 7.35 5.40 6.90
CA LEU A 170 8.16 4.23 7.24
C LEU A 170 8.08 3.99 8.75
N LEU A 171 7.70 2.78 9.12
CA LEU A 171 7.69 2.32 10.49
C LEU A 171 8.82 1.31 10.70
N ARG A 172 9.39 1.32 11.90
CA ARG A 172 10.39 0.35 12.35
C ARG A 172 9.88 -0.38 13.59
N GLU A 173 10.00 -1.67 13.59
CA GLU A 173 9.79 -2.57 14.71
C GLU A 173 11.11 -3.33 14.93
N ASP A 174 11.61 -3.34 16.16
CA ASP A 174 12.86 -4.01 16.59
C ASP A 174 12.58 -5.39 17.19
#